data_25c309c6da3757ed8c6871ca735d4a24
#
_entry.id   25c309c6da3757ed8c6871ca735d4a24
#
_cell.length_a   1.000
_cell.length_b   1.000
_cell.length_c   1.000
_cell.angle_alpha   90.00
_cell.angle_beta   90.00
_cell.angle_gamma   90.00
#
_symmetry.space_group_name_H-M   'P 1'
#
loop_
_entity.id
_entity.type
_entity.pdbx_description
1 polymer ?
#
loop_
_entity_poly.entity_id
_entity_poly.type
_entity_poly.pdbx_seq_one_letter_code
_entity_poly.pdbx_strand_id
1 'polypeptide(L)'
;MRRTEAQAVLRPYLLRAADQHCFSAAESREWWHQQKEAKRVTPASCGNARGRKNDRKPPAKNSRLPRSFFDTASYGRAIATACKKAWPAPEEIRGDKAAVKAWEDQHRWSPNQLRHTRATEVRRLYGLDAAQVILGHARADITQVYAEVDRQKAIEITRKIG
;
A
#
# COMPACT_ATOMS: atom_id res chain seq x y z
N MET A 1 0.15 0.72 -14.03
CA MET A 1 0.12 -0.75 -13.93
C MET A 1 -0.99 -1.28 -14.83
N ARG A 2 -0.67 -2.13 -15.78
CA ARG A 2 -1.67 -2.69 -16.70
C ARG A 2 -2.58 -3.67 -15.95
N ARG A 3 -3.84 -3.80 -16.37
CA ARG A 3 -4.84 -4.69 -15.74
C ARG A 3 -4.33 -6.13 -15.55
N THR A 4 -3.58 -6.63 -16.51
CA THR A 4 -2.97 -7.97 -16.51
C THR A 4 -1.89 -8.14 -15.44
N GLU A 5 -1.09 -7.12 -15.16
CA GLU A 5 -0.04 -7.15 -14.13
C GLU A 5 -0.63 -7.21 -12.72
N ALA A 6 -1.67 -6.40 -12.45
CA ALA A 6 -2.38 -6.42 -11.17
C ALA A 6 -3.04 -7.79 -10.90
N GLN A 7 -3.66 -8.39 -11.94
CA GLN A 7 -4.25 -9.72 -11.86
C GLN A 7 -3.19 -10.80 -11.59
N ALA A 8 -2.03 -10.73 -12.24
CA ALA A 8 -0.93 -11.67 -12.02
C ALA A 8 -0.43 -11.63 -10.57
N VAL A 9 -0.28 -10.42 -10.00
CA VAL A 9 0.13 -10.24 -8.59
C VAL A 9 -0.91 -10.78 -7.62
N LEU A 10 -2.21 -10.58 -7.88
CA LEU A 10 -3.28 -10.99 -6.98
C LEU A 10 -3.64 -12.48 -7.08
N ARG A 11 -3.43 -13.11 -8.23
CA ARG A 11 -3.84 -14.48 -8.51
C ARG A 11 -3.44 -15.51 -7.44
N PRO A 12 -2.21 -15.53 -6.91
CA PRO A 12 -1.82 -16.49 -5.87
C PRO A 12 -2.63 -16.33 -4.57
N TYR A 13 -3.12 -15.13 -4.29
CA TYR A 13 -3.86 -14.81 -3.07
C TYR A 13 -5.37 -15.05 -3.20
N LEU A 14 -5.91 -15.10 -4.42
CA LEU A 14 -7.32 -15.37 -4.66
C LEU A 14 -7.71 -16.85 -4.48
N LEU A 15 -6.72 -17.74 -4.43
CA LEU A 15 -6.92 -19.18 -4.18
C LEU A 15 -7.00 -19.54 -2.70
N ARG A 16 -6.92 -18.57 -1.80
CA ARG A 16 -7.05 -18.76 -0.36
C ARG A 16 -8.50 -19.04 0.04
N ALA A 17 -8.67 -19.63 1.22
CA ALA A 17 -9.99 -19.78 1.83
C ALA A 17 -10.66 -18.40 2.01
N ALA A 18 -11.98 -18.35 1.86
CA ALA A 18 -12.75 -17.09 1.82
C ALA A 18 -12.66 -16.26 3.12
N ASP A 19 -12.34 -16.90 4.23
CA ASP A 19 -12.13 -16.28 5.55
C ASP A 19 -10.70 -15.75 5.77
N GLN A 20 -9.78 -16.05 4.84
CA GLN A 20 -8.40 -15.61 4.93
C GLN A 20 -8.16 -14.27 4.24
N HIS A 21 -7.35 -13.44 4.88
CA HIS A 21 -6.91 -12.17 4.27
C HIS A 21 -5.94 -12.43 3.12
N CYS A 22 -6.08 -11.69 2.02
CA CYS A 22 -5.18 -11.79 0.87
C CYS A 22 -3.72 -11.54 1.26
N PHE A 23 -3.47 -10.60 2.17
CA PHE A 23 -2.13 -10.24 2.61
C PHE A 23 -1.99 -10.39 4.11
N SER A 24 -0.94 -11.09 4.54
CA SER A 24 -0.64 -11.36 5.94
C SER A 24 0.66 -10.68 6.37
N ALA A 25 0.61 -9.98 7.50
CA ALA A 25 1.81 -9.39 8.10
C ALA A 25 2.80 -10.47 8.57
N ALA A 26 2.29 -11.60 9.04
CA ALA A 26 3.11 -12.74 9.45
C ALA A 26 3.85 -13.36 8.26
N GLU A 27 3.15 -13.58 7.12
CA GLU A 27 3.77 -14.09 5.90
C GLU A 27 4.78 -13.13 5.29
N SER A 28 4.49 -11.82 5.29
CA SER A 28 5.43 -10.80 4.82
C SER A 28 6.72 -10.82 5.64
N ARG A 29 6.60 -10.99 6.97
CA ARG A 29 7.76 -11.11 7.84
C ARG A 29 8.54 -12.40 7.58
N GLU A 30 7.85 -13.53 7.40
CA GLU A 30 8.46 -14.81 7.09
C GLU A 30 9.23 -14.76 5.76
N TRP A 31 8.59 -14.25 4.71
CA TRP A 31 9.23 -14.04 3.41
C TRP A 31 10.49 -13.17 3.54
N TRP A 32 10.42 -12.08 4.30
CA TRP A 32 11.58 -11.20 4.51
C TRP A 32 12.73 -11.95 5.21
N HIS A 33 12.42 -12.78 6.21
CA HIS A 33 13.42 -13.60 6.89
C HIS A 33 14.06 -14.60 5.94
N GLN A 34 13.28 -15.28 5.11
CA GLN A 34 13.78 -16.22 4.10
C GLN A 34 14.72 -15.52 3.10
N GLN A 35 14.34 -14.34 2.62
CA GLN A 35 15.19 -13.55 1.73
C GLN A 35 16.51 -13.13 2.40
N LYS A 36 16.45 -12.77 3.67
CA LYS A 36 17.65 -12.40 4.44
C LYS A 36 18.55 -13.61 4.67
N GLU A 37 17.97 -14.76 4.92
CA GLU A 37 18.69 -16.01 5.14
C GLU A 37 19.34 -16.52 3.85
N ALA A 38 18.63 -16.45 2.73
CA ALA A 38 19.16 -16.79 1.40
C ALA A 38 20.35 -15.91 0.98
N LYS A 39 20.37 -14.63 1.40
CA LYS A 39 21.47 -13.70 1.14
C LYS A 39 22.59 -13.76 2.18
N ARG A 40 22.51 -14.67 3.14
CA ARG A 40 23.47 -14.75 4.23
C ARG A 40 24.77 -15.37 3.75
N VAL A 41 25.87 -14.65 3.93
CA VAL A 41 27.23 -15.13 3.63
C VAL A 41 27.84 -15.87 4.83
N THR A 42 27.49 -15.46 6.04
CA THR A 42 28.02 -16.08 7.27
C THR A 42 27.38 -17.45 7.50
N PRO A 43 28.17 -18.51 7.77
CA PRO A 43 27.66 -19.85 8.06
C PRO A 43 26.61 -19.87 9.17
N ALA A 44 25.63 -20.78 9.08
CA ALA A 44 24.57 -20.91 10.09
C ALA A 44 25.10 -21.30 11.49
N SER A 45 26.31 -21.88 11.55
CA SER A 45 27.01 -22.21 12.79
C SER A 45 27.53 -20.98 13.54
N CYS A 46 27.68 -19.84 12.85
CA CYS A 46 28.20 -18.60 13.40
C CYS A 46 27.11 -17.55 13.61
N GLY A 47 27.20 -16.78 14.69
CA GLY A 47 26.36 -15.62 14.95
C GLY A 47 24.89 -15.91 15.27
N ASN A 48 24.03 -14.93 15.07
CA ASN A 48 22.59 -14.97 15.41
C ASN A 48 21.75 -15.61 14.29
N ALA A 49 21.96 -16.90 13.99
CA ALA A 49 21.08 -17.61 13.07
C ALA A 49 19.68 -17.76 13.68
N ARG A 50 18.63 -17.68 12.84
CA ARG A 50 17.25 -17.87 13.24
C ARG A 50 17.08 -19.30 13.81
N GLY A 51 16.38 -19.42 14.93
CA GLY A 51 16.19 -20.69 15.63
C GLY A 51 17.28 -21.05 16.63
N ARG A 52 18.41 -20.37 16.65
CA ARG A 52 19.38 -20.47 17.74
C ARG A 52 18.86 -19.70 18.94
N LYS A 53 18.63 -20.38 20.05
CA LYS A 53 18.30 -19.74 21.33
C LYS A 53 19.47 -18.87 21.72
N ASN A 54 19.27 -17.55 21.70
CA ASN A 54 20.19 -16.62 22.30
C ASN A 54 19.79 -16.52 23.79
N ASP A 55 20.33 -17.41 24.60
CA ASP A 55 20.03 -17.51 26.03
C ASP A 55 20.43 -16.24 26.82
N ARG A 56 21.11 -15.29 26.16
CA ARG A 56 21.59 -14.04 26.77
C ARG A 56 20.54 -12.93 26.83
N LYS A 57 19.46 -13.03 26.05
CA LYS A 57 18.37 -12.04 26.07
C LYS A 57 17.03 -12.73 25.99
N PRO A 58 16.25 -12.74 27.08
CA PRO A 58 14.88 -13.19 27.00
C PRO A 58 14.12 -12.35 25.97
N PRO A 59 13.14 -12.92 25.25
CA PRO A 59 12.31 -12.12 24.35
C PRO A 59 11.71 -10.98 25.15
N ALA A 60 11.75 -9.76 24.58
CA ALA A 60 11.18 -8.59 25.24
C ALA A 60 9.72 -8.93 25.63
N LYS A 61 9.36 -8.66 26.90
CA LYS A 61 8.03 -8.95 27.47
C LYS A 61 6.86 -8.49 26.58
N ASN A 62 7.10 -7.58 25.64
CA ASN A 62 6.14 -6.98 24.73
C ASN A 62 6.39 -7.30 23.25
N SER A 63 7.16 -8.36 22.91
CA SER A 63 7.33 -8.76 21.51
C SER A 63 6.02 -9.38 21.01
N ARG A 64 5.17 -8.54 20.41
CA ARG A 64 3.95 -9.01 19.75
C ARG A 64 4.33 -9.76 18.47
N LEU A 65 3.85 -10.98 18.33
CA LEU A 65 3.92 -11.69 17.06
C LEU A 65 3.13 -10.92 15.99
N PRO A 66 3.60 -10.90 14.75
CA PRO A 66 2.83 -10.30 13.66
C PRO A 66 1.50 -11.04 13.50
N ARG A 67 0.45 -10.27 13.26
CA ARG A 67 -0.90 -10.80 13.02
C ARG A 67 -0.99 -11.46 11.65
N SER A 68 -2.01 -12.30 11.46
CA SER A 68 -2.36 -12.89 10.16
C SER A 68 -2.91 -11.87 9.16
N PHE A 69 -3.11 -10.63 9.56
CA PHE A 69 -3.62 -9.54 8.73
C PHE A 69 -2.91 -8.22 9.03
N PHE A 70 -3.03 -7.28 8.12
CA PHE A 70 -2.62 -5.89 8.33
C PHE A 70 -3.81 -5.09 8.88
N ASP A 71 -3.66 -4.49 10.06
CA ASP A 71 -4.55 -3.42 10.50
C ASP A 71 -4.20 -2.09 9.77
N THR A 72 -5.08 -1.09 9.87
CA THR A 72 -4.91 0.20 9.19
C THR A 72 -3.56 0.84 9.48
N ALA A 73 -3.10 0.79 10.73
CA ALA A 73 -1.84 1.40 11.15
C ALA A 73 -0.62 0.63 10.61
N SER A 74 -0.64 -0.71 10.67
CA SER A 74 0.45 -1.55 10.15
C SER A 74 0.53 -1.49 8.63
N TYR A 75 -0.61 -1.43 7.95
CA TYR A 75 -0.66 -1.26 6.49
C TYR A 75 -0.11 0.09 6.07
N GLY A 76 -0.52 1.18 6.74
CA GLY A 76 0.03 2.51 6.49
C GLY A 76 1.55 2.60 6.70
N ARG A 77 2.08 1.92 7.73
CA ARG A 77 3.53 1.82 7.96
C ARG A 77 4.24 1.02 6.88
N ALA A 78 3.64 -0.08 6.41
CA ALA A 78 4.21 -0.88 5.32
C ALA A 78 4.34 -0.05 4.04
N ILE A 79 3.29 0.70 3.68
CA ILE A 79 3.31 1.62 2.52
C ILE A 79 4.38 2.70 2.70
N ALA A 80 4.43 3.38 3.85
CA ALA A 80 5.43 4.40 4.11
C ALA A 80 6.87 3.86 3.99
N THR A 81 7.10 2.65 4.50
CA THR A 81 8.40 1.99 4.39
C THR A 81 8.74 1.65 2.93
N ALA A 82 7.76 1.19 2.15
CA ALA A 82 7.95 0.90 0.73
C ALA A 82 8.23 2.19 -0.06
N CYS A 83 7.52 3.29 0.21
CA CYS A 83 7.77 4.58 -0.42
C CYS A 83 9.18 5.11 -0.12
N LYS A 84 9.64 5.04 1.14
CA LYS A 84 11.02 5.43 1.52
C LYS A 84 12.09 4.63 0.79
N LYS A 85 11.84 3.36 0.51
CA LYS A 85 12.77 2.52 -0.26
C LYS A 85 12.75 2.83 -1.75
N ALA A 86 11.57 3.13 -2.30
CA ALA A 86 11.41 3.45 -3.72
C ALA A 86 11.94 4.85 -4.06
N TRP A 87 11.75 5.81 -3.14
CA TRP A 87 12.17 7.20 -3.27
C TRP A 87 12.98 7.63 -2.05
N PRO A 88 14.24 7.20 -1.92
CA PRO A 88 15.10 7.61 -0.81
C PRO A 88 15.35 9.11 -0.88
N ALA A 89 15.41 9.76 0.28
CA ALA A 89 15.73 11.18 0.36
C ALA A 89 17.13 11.44 -0.22
N PRO A 90 17.29 12.46 -1.07
CA PRO A 90 18.60 12.88 -1.59
C PRO A 90 19.63 13.15 -0.48
N GLU A 91 20.90 12.97 -0.79
CA GLU A 91 21.95 13.12 0.22
C GLU A 91 22.06 14.53 0.76
N GLU A 92 21.78 15.51 -0.08
CA GLU A 92 21.85 16.94 0.24
C GLU A 92 20.91 17.35 1.37
N ILE A 93 19.78 16.66 1.52
CA ILE A 93 18.77 16.99 2.54
C ILE A 93 18.80 16.05 3.76
N ARG A 94 19.62 14.98 3.75
CA ARG A 94 19.65 13.98 4.83
C ARG A 94 20.00 14.54 6.20
N GLY A 95 20.73 15.65 6.24
CA GLY A 95 21.07 16.37 7.49
C GLY A 95 19.90 17.16 8.10
N ASP A 96 18.90 17.50 7.30
CA ASP A 96 17.75 18.28 7.74
C ASP A 96 16.50 17.37 7.88
N LYS A 97 16.09 17.12 9.13
CA LYS A 97 14.91 16.29 9.43
C LYS A 97 13.60 16.84 8.86
N ALA A 98 13.48 18.18 8.77
CA ALA A 98 12.27 18.81 8.24
C ALA A 98 12.19 18.63 6.72
N ALA A 99 13.31 18.85 6.02
CA ALA A 99 13.41 18.64 4.58
C ALA A 99 13.20 17.16 4.20
N VAL A 100 13.79 16.21 4.95
CA VAL A 100 13.56 14.78 4.75
C VAL A 100 12.10 14.41 4.93
N LYS A 101 11.44 14.96 5.98
CA LYS A 101 10.01 14.70 6.20
C LYS A 101 9.16 15.26 5.07
N ALA A 102 9.41 16.47 4.61
CA ALA A 102 8.70 17.07 3.47
C ALA A 102 8.85 16.23 2.20
N TRP A 103 10.07 15.75 1.91
CA TRP A 103 10.33 14.82 0.82
C TRP A 103 9.52 13.53 0.93
N GLU A 104 9.52 12.90 2.12
CA GLU A 104 8.77 11.67 2.38
C GLU A 104 7.25 11.88 2.22
N ASP A 105 6.71 13.01 2.71
CA ASP A 105 5.29 13.33 2.60
C ASP A 105 4.87 13.57 1.14
N GLN A 106 5.74 14.18 0.33
CA GLN A 106 5.51 14.38 -1.10
C GLN A 106 5.50 13.07 -1.89
N HIS A 107 6.35 12.10 -1.53
CA HIS A 107 6.49 10.82 -2.24
C HIS A 107 5.64 9.69 -1.62
N ARG A 108 4.93 9.98 -0.54
CA ARG A 108 4.06 9.01 0.12
C ARG A 108 2.69 9.00 -0.55
N TRP A 109 2.19 7.80 -0.80
CA TRP A 109 0.81 7.60 -1.20
C TRP A 109 0.01 6.84 -0.13
N SER A 110 -1.31 6.90 -0.21
CA SER A 110 -2.22 6.16 0.66
C SER A 110 -3.28 5.41 -0.15
N PRO A 111 -3.88 4.34 0.39
CA PRO A 111 -4.97 3.62 -0.28
C PRO A 111 -6.15 4.52 -0.66
N ASN A 112 -6.44 5.53 0.15
CA ASN A 112 -7.48 6.51 -0.16
C ASN A 112 -7.18 7.32 -1.42
N GLN A 113 -5.93 7.74 -1.64
CA GLN A 113 -5.56 8.45 -2.87
C GLN A 113 -5.83 7.60 -4.11
N LEU A 114 -5.51 6.29 -4.08
CA LEU A 114 -5.82 5.37 -5.17
C LEU A 114 -7.33 5.23 -5.39
N ARG A 115 -8.10 5.14 -4.29
CA ARG A 115 -9.55 5.09 -4.34
C ARG A 115 -10.13 6.36 -4.95
N HIS A 116 -9.65 7.54 -4.52
CA HIS A 116 -10.08 8.84 -5.07
C HIS A 116 -9.75 8.96 -6.56
N THR A 117 -8.53 8.64 -6.96
CA THR A 117 -8.11 8.67 -8.36
C THR A 117 -9.00 7.76 -9.21
N ARG A 118 -9.27 6.53 -8.74
CA ARG A 118 -10.14 5.60 -9.46
C ARG A 118 -11.58 6.08 -9.51
N ALA A 119 -12.09 6.68 -8.42
CA ALA A 119 -13.41 7.28 -8.38
C ALA A 119 -13.59 8.35 -9.45
N THR A 120 -12.63 9.28 -9.52
CA THR A 120 -12.63 10.37 -10.51
C THR A 120 -12.56 9.82 -11.94
N GLU A 121 -11.69 8.85 -12.20
CA GLU A 121 -11.55 8.23 -13.52
C GLU A 121 -12.84 7.51 -13.97
N VAL A 122 -13.42 6.67 -13.11
CA VAL A 122 -14.64 5.92 -13.42
C VAL A 122 -15.79 6.88 -13.65
N ARG A 123 -15.93 7.91 -12.81
CA ARG A 123 -16.96 8.92 -12.97
C ARG A 123 -16.85 9.67 -14.30
N ARG A 124 -15.63 10.04 -14.69
CA ARG A 124 -15.37 10.72 -15.96
C ARG A 124 -15.75 9.87 -17.16
N LEU A 125 -15.46 8.57 -17.13
CA LEU A 125 -15.67 7.64 -18.24
C LEU A 125 -17.10 7.09 -18.30
N TYR A 126 -17.70 6.80 -17.16
CA TYR A 126 -18.93 6.00 -17.06
C TYR A 126 -20.07 6.69 -16.29
N GLY A 127 -19.83 7.87 -15.71
CA GLY A 127 -20.81 8.61 -14.96
C GLY A 127 -20.82 8.29 -13.46
N LEU A 128 -21.73 9.00 -12.75
CA LEU A 128 -21.83 8.95 -11.29
C LEU A 128 -22.29 7.58 -10.77
N ASP A 129 -23.31 7.00 -11.42
CA ASP A 129 -23.90 5.74 -10.98
C ASP A 129 -22.92 4.59 -11.07
N ALA A 130 -22.15 4.51 -12.16
CA ALA A 130 -21.09 3.52 -12.30
C ALA A 130 -20.00 3.69 -11.23
N ALA A 131 -19.62 4.92 -10.90
CA ALA A 131 -18.66 5.19 -9.84
C ALA A 131 -19.20 4.77 -8.48
N GLN A 132 -20.46 5.04 -8.17
CA GLN A 132 -21.10 4.62 -6.93
C GLN A 132 -21.07 3.11 -6.74
N VAL A 133 -21.46 2.35 -7.76
CA VAL A 133 -21.48 0.87 -7.72
C VAL A 133 -20.08 0.31 -7.54
N ILE A 134 -19.10 0.76 -8.35
CA ILE A 134 -17.72 0.24 -8.31
C ILE A 134 -17.04 0.56 -6.97
N LEU A 135 -17.33 1.72 -6.39
CA LEU A 135 -16.74 2.12 -5.10
C LEU A 135 -17.47 1.53 -3.89
N GLY A 136 -18.65 0.92 -4.12
CA GLY A 136 -19.47 0.35 -3.04
C GLY A 136 -20.04 1.42 -2.11
N HIS A 137 -20.36 2.62 -2.63
CA HIS A 137 -20.98 3.66 -1.83
C HIS A 137 -22.50 3.43 -1.77
N ALA A 138 -23.04 3.35 -0.56
CA ALA A 138 -24.48 3.19 -0.35
C ALA A 138 -25.28 4.44 -0.76
N ARG A 139 -24.63 5.62 -0.81
CA ARG A 139 -25.25 6.90 -1.13
C ARG A 139 -24.46 7.65 -2.21
N ALA A 140 -25.18 8.27 -3.13
CA ALA A 140 -24.59 9.02 -4.26
C ALA A 140 -23.85 10.31 -3.79
N ASP A 141 -24.30 10.93 -2.69
CA ASP A 141 -23.68 12.14 -2.14
C ASP A 141 -22.21 11.91 -1.75
N ILE A 142 -21.86 10.74 -1.24
CA ILE A 142 -20.47 10.37 -0.94
C ILE A 142 -19.61 10.34 -2.21
N THR A 143 -20.19 9.90 -3.33
CA THR A 143 -19.51 9.85 -4.62
C THR A 143 -19.39 11.24 -5.25
N GLN A 144 -20.31 12.15 -4.95
CA GLN A 144 -20.29 13.53 -5.43
C GLN A 144 -19.14 14.35 -4.84
N VAL A 145 -18.66 14.03 -3.62
CA VAL A 145 -17.47 14.66 -3.02
C VAL A 145 -16.22 14.48 -3.89
N TYR A 146 -16.18 13.42 -4.70
CA TYR A 146 -15.10 13.19 -5.68
C TYR A 146 -15.32 13.91 -7.02
N ALA A 147 -16.35 14.75 -7.09
CA ALA A 147 -16.63 15.55 -8.25
C ALA A 147 -15.73 16.79 -8.31
N GLU A 148 -14.51 16.60 -8.69
CA GLU A 148 -13.84 17.66 -9.41
C GLU A 148 -14.69 17.95 -10.64
N VAL A 149 -15.13 19.21 -10.74
CA VAL A 149 -15.92 19.67 -11.88
C VAL A 149 -15.10 19.36 -13.14
N ASP A 150 -15.56 18.40 -13.93
CA ASP A 150 -14.94 18.07 -15.20
C ASP A 150 -15.18 19.23 -16.16
N ARG A 151 -14.37 20.28 -16.02
CA ARG A 151 -14.43 21.50 -16.84
C ARG A 151 -14.31 21.18 -18.33
N GLN A 152 -13.55 20.14 -18.68
CA GLN A 152 -13.42 19.74 -20.08
C GLN A 152 -14.73 19.20 -20.62
N LYS A 153 -15.41 18.37 -19.86
CA LYS A 153 -16.71 17.82 -20.24
C LYS A 153 -17.79 18.90 -20.32
N ALA A 154 -17.76 19.88 -19.42
CA ALA A 154 -18.65 21.04 -19.48
C ALA A 154 -18.40 21.85 -20.77
N ILE A 155 -17.14 22.10 -21.13
CA ILE A 155 -16.76 22.79 -22.37
C ILE A 155 -17.20 22.01 -23.61
N GLU A 156 -16.99 20.68 -23.63
CA GLU A 156 -17.44 19.84 -24.75
C GLU A 156 -18.95 19.84 -24.91
N ILE A 157 -19.70 19.75 -23.80
CA ILE A 157 -21.17 19.82 -23.82
C ILE A 157 -21.63 21.18 -24.32
N THR A 158 -21.07 22.26 -23.79
CA THR A 158 -21.42 23.61 -24.22
C THR A 158 -21.14 23.82 -25.72
N ARG A 159 -20.07 23.28 -26.24
CA ARG A 159 -19.78 23.33 -27.71
C ARG A 159 -20.75 22.52 -28.56
N LYS A 160 -21.37 21.46 -28.00
CA LYS A 160 -22.36 20.61 -28.72
C LYS A 160 -23.77 21.17 -28.66
N ILE A 161 -24.10 21.95 -27.64
CA ILE A 161 -25.45 22.49 -27.42
C ILE A 161 -25.58 23.91 -28.07
N GLY A 162 -24.49 24.54 -28.45
CA GLY A 162 -24.50 25.78 -29.15
C GLY A 162 -23.99 26.92 -28.48
#